data_27582a3fa1f7ea08cec57bc9ba948b3c
#
_entry.id   27582a3fa1f7ea08cec57bc9ba948b3c
#
_cell.length_a   1.000
_cell.length_b   1.000
_cell.length_c   1.000
_cell.angle_alpha   90.00
_cell.angle_beta   90.00
_cell.angle_gamma   90.00
#
_symmetry.space_group_name_H-M   'P 1'
#
loop_
_entity.id
_entity.type
_entity.pdbx_description
1 polymer ?
#
loop_
_entity_poly.entity_id
_entity_poly.type
_entity_poly.pdbx_seq_one_letter_code
_entity_poly.pdbx_strand_id
1 'polypeptide(L)'
;MAIGVKIVERPIEDVSYVRAMFRGMALTVKHLFDVNGRVTTQYPEEKSPISPRWRGTHRMLTTETGKARCVACGLCPTVCPANCIKLVPGEDEEGNRYPLVFEIDEFRCIFCGYCQEVCPEEAIHVGRHYENSEYSREGFVYDLQRLMDQTHPVCEMWDPEDPKGQ
;
A
#
# COMPACT_ATOMS: atom_id res chain seq x y z
N MET A 1 -13.95 18.48 -15.40
CA MET A 1 -13.16 19.26 -16.39
C MET A 1 -12.59 18.27 -17.40
N ALA A 2 -12.99 18.35 -18.65
CA ALA A 2 -12.42 17.51 -19.70
C ALA A 2 -11.01 18.04 -20.02
N ILE A 3 -10.00 17.18 -19.89
CA ILE A 3 -8.63 17.50 -20.30
C ILE A 3 -8.65 17.52 -21.83
N GLY A 4 -8.60 18.72 -22.41
CA GLY A 4 -8.53 18.88 -23.85
C GLY A 4 -7.20 18.32 -24.37
N VAL A 5 -7.25 17.20 -25.04
CA VAL A 5 -6.10 16.63 -25.75
C VAL A 5 -5.85 17.48 -26.99
N LYS A 6 -4.74 18.21 -27.01
CA LYS A 6 -4.31 18.97 -28.19
C LYS A 6 -3.72 17.98 -29.21
N ILE A 7 -4.48 17.66 -30.25
CA ILE A 7 -3.98 16.86 -31.36
C ILE A 7 -3.07 17.80 -32.20
N VAL A 8 -1.77 17.48 -32.21
CA VAL A 8 -0.81 18.18 -33.07
C VAL A 8 -0.67 17.35 -34.35
N GLU A 9 -1.29 17.83 -35.43
CA GLU A 9 -1.09 17.26 -36.76
C GLU A 9 0.34 17.58 -37.23
N ARG A 10 1.11 16.56 -37.53
CA ARG A 10 2.45 16.74 -38.09
C ARG A 10 2.33 16.84 -39.61
N PRO A 11 2.90 17.87 -40.25
CA PRO A 11 2.94 17.94 -41.69
C PRO A 11 3.72 16.73 -42.25
N ILE A 12 3.11 15.99 -43.15
CA ILE A 12 3.62 14.74 -43.74
C ILE A 12 4.79 15.01 -44.70
N GLU A 13 4.99 16.25 -45.07
CA GLU A 13 5.86 16.66 -46.18
C GLU A 13 7.39 16.52 -45.94
N ASP A 14 7.82 16.34 -44.68
CA ASP A 14 9.26 16.28 -44.32
C ASP A 14 9.75 14.94 -43.73
N VAL A 15 9.10 13.83 -44.00
CA VAL A 15 9.51 12.53 -43.47
C VAL A 15 10.56 11.87 -44.37
N SER A 16 11.79 12.39 -44.36
CA SER A 16 12.94 11.60 -44.79
C SER A 16 13.22 10.54 -43.70
N TYR A 17 12.85 9.27 -43.97
CA TYR A 17 13.07 8.15 -43.03
C TYR A 17 14.52 8.06 -42.54
N VAL A 18 15.48 8.30 -43.41
CA VAL A 18 16.91 8.27 -43.09
C VAL A 18 17.28 9.37 -42.08
N ARG A 19 16.77 10.58 -42.30
CA ARG A 19 17.00 11.71 -41.37
C ARG A 19 16.32 11.48 -40.01
N ALA A 20 15.10 10.91 -40.01
CA ALA A 20 14.38 10.58 -38.78
C ALA A 20 15.11 9.47 -38.00
N MET A 21 15.65 8.44 -38.67
CA MET A 21 16.45 7.40 -38.08
C MET A 21 17.71 7.94 -37.41
N PHE A 22 18.49 8.76 -38.10
CA PHE A 22 19.70 9.37 -37.52
C PHE A 22 19.37 10.29 -36.35
N ARG A 23 18.28 11.06 -36.41
CA ARG A 23 17.83 11.90 -35.33
C ARG A 23 17.40 11.07 -34.09
N GLY A 24 16.72 9.95 -34.30
CA GLY A 24 16.36 9.01 -33.25
C GLY A 24 17.59 8.38 -32.60
N MET A 25 18.55 7.91 -33.38
CA MET A 25 19.83 7.39 -32.87
C MET A 25 20.63 8.44 -32.10
N ALA A 26 20.71 9.67 -32.59
CA ALA A 26 21.37 10.77 -31.88
C ALA A 26 20.71 11.05 -30.54
N LEU A 27 19.38 10.97 -30.45
CA LEU A 27 18.65 11.15 -29.19
C LEU A 27 18.95 10.04 -28.18
N THR A 28 18.99 8.77 -28.62
CA THR A 28 19.31 7.65 -27.73
C THR A 28 20.75 7.71 -27.24
N VAL A 29 21.71 8.08 -28.11
CA VAL A 29 23.12 8.31 -27.74
C VAL A 29 23.23 9.45 -26.72
N LYS A 30 22.50 10.55 -26.91
CA LYS A 30 22.45 11.63 -25.93
C LYS A 30 22.00 11.13 -24.56
N HIS A 31 20.94 10.34 -24.50
CA HIS A 31 20.45 9.77 -23.23
C HIS A 31 21.41 8.75 -22.61
N LEU A 32 22.20 8.05 -23.41
CA LEU A 32 23.23 7.12 -22.91
C LEU A 32 24.30 7.85 -22.08
N PHE A 33 24.69 9.07 -22.50
CA PHE A 33 25.70 9.89 -21.81
C PHE A 33 25.11 10.87 -20.80
N ASP A 34 23.79 10.97 -20.69
CA ASP A 34 23.11 11.81 -19.70
C ASP A 34 23.03 11.11 -18.34
N VAL A 35 24.09 11.32 -17.54
CA VAL A 35 24.18 10.74 -16.19
C VAL A 35 23.15 11.34 -15.22
N ASN A 36 22.77 12.60 -15.44
CA ASN A 36 21.83 13.32 -14.56
C ASN A 36 20.36 12.99 -14.86
N GLY A 37 20.07 12.44 -16.03
CA GLY A 37 18.73 12.03 -16.43
C GLY A 37 18.31 10.63 -15.95
N ARG A 38 19.13 9.98 -15.12
CA ARG A 38 18.81 8.64 -14.59
C ARG A 38 17.67 8.74 -13.58
N VAL A 39 16.58 8.02 -13.85
CA VAL A 39 15.39 7.96 -12.98
C VAL A 39 15.40 6.73 -12.06
N THR A 40 16.41 5.87 -12.18
CA THR A 40 16.53 4.64 -11.37
C THR A 40 17.02 4.98 -9.97
N THR A 41 16.28 4.56 -8.96
CA THR A 41 16.72 4.56 -7.55
C THR A 41 17.58 3.34 -7.26
N GLN A 42 18.64 3.51 -6.50
CA GLN A 42 19.54 2.43 -6.10
C GLN A 42 19.00 1.77 -4.82
N TYR A 43 17.93 1.00 -4.97
CA TYR A 43 17.40 0.23 -3.85
C TYR A 43 18.35 -0.93 -3.50
N PRO A 44 18.67 -1.23 -2.22
CA PRO A 44 18.04 -0.69 -0.99
C PRO A 44 18.72 0.57 -0.41
N GLU A 45 19.86 1.03 -0.97
CA GLU A 45 20.64 2.15 -0.44
C GLU A 45 19.86 3.46 -0.54
N GLU A 46 19.08 3.61 -1.61
CA GLU A 46 18.23 4.76 -1.85
C GLU A 46 16.79 4.32 -1.99
N LYS A 47 15.90 4.80 -1.12
CA LYS A 47 14.47 4.49 -1.16
C LYS A 47 13.69 5.64 -1.77
N SER A 48 12.78 5.32 -2.67
CA SER A 48 11.86 6.32 -3.22
C SER A 48 10.91 6.83 -2.15
N PRO A 49 10.56 8.12 -2.15
CA PRO A 49 9.57 8.66 -1.23
C PRO A 49 8.21 8.00 -1.45
N ILE A 50 7.60 7.53 -0.36
CA ILE A 50 6.31 6.85 -0.43
C ILE A 50 5.19 7.89 -0.52
N SER A 51 4.27 7.70 -1.48
CA SER A 51 3.10 8.57 -1.61
C SER A 51 2.23 8.53 -0.35
N PRO A 52 1.65 9.66 0.10
CA PRO A 52 0.66 9.68 1.19
C PRO A 52 -0.57 8.80 0.95
N ARG A 53 -0.85 8.46 -0.31
CA ARG A 53 -1.96 7.58 -0.71
C ARG A 53 -1.55 6.11 -0.82
N TRP A 54 -0.31 5.77 -0.48
CA TRP A 54 0.13 4.39 -0.54
C TRP A 54 -0.62 3.53 0.47
N ARG A 55 -1.00 2.33 0.05
CA ARG A 55 -1.65 1.32 0.86
C ARG A 55 -0.73 0.12 0.98
N GLY A 56 -0.11 -0.04 2.15
CA GLY A 56 0.78 -1.13 2.47
C GLY A 56 0.15 -2.11 3.47
N THR A 57 0.98 -2.75 4.30
CA THR A 57 0.55 -3.78 5.24
C THR A 57 -0.43 -3.26 6.29
N HIS A 58 -1.34 -4.13 6.72
CA HIS A 58 -2.36 -3.80 7.69
C HIS A 58 -1.79 -3.77 9.11
N ARG A 59 -2.47 -3.00 9.95
CA ARG A 59 -2.24 -2.97 11.39
C ARG A 59 -3.54 -2.74 12.15
N MET A 60 -3.57 -3.21 13.39
CA MET A 60 -4.69 -3.05 14.30
C MET A 60 -4.33 -2.00 15.36
N LEU A 61 -5.17 -0.98 15.48
CA LEU A 61 -5.00 0.00 16.56
C LEU A 61 -5.42 -0.59 17.90
N THR A 62 -4.69 -0.18 18.92
CA THR A 62 -4.96 -0.56 20.31
C THR A 62 -5.59 0.59 21.08
N THR A 63 -6.32 0.25 22.13
CA THR A 63 -6.78 1.22 23.14
C THR A 63 -5.64 1.58 24.09
N GLU A 64 -5.82 2.58 24.93
CA GLU A 64 -4.86 2.95 25.98
C GLU A 64 -4.54 1.79 26.93
N THR A 65 -5.45 0.82 27.05
CA THR A 65 -5.28 -0.38 27.88
C THR A 65 -4.53 -1.51 27.17
N GLY A 66 -4.07 -1.30 25.90
CA GLY A 66 -3.35 -2.30 25.12
C GLY A 66 -4.23 -3.37 24.47
N LYS A 67 -5.55 -3.30 24.60
CA LYS A 67 -6.49 -4.19 23.90
C LYS A 67 -6.74 -3.68 22.47
N ALA A 68 -7.05 -4.58 21.52
CA ALA A 68 -7.47 -4.18 20.18
C ALA A 68 -8.73 -3.32 20.23
N ARG A 69 -8.78 -2.24 19.45
CA ARG A 69 -9.99 -1.40 19.30
C ARG A 69 -11.13 -2.13 18.59
N CYS A 70 -10.86 -3.27 17.99
CA CYS A 70 -11.81 -4.04 17.20
C CYS A 70 -12.92 -4.63 18.07
N VAL A 71 -14.17 -4.33 17.73
CA VAL A 71 -15.38 -4.88 18.38
C VAL A 71 -15.95 -6.08 17.62
N ALA A 72 -15.19 -6.71 16.75
CA ALA A 72 -15.57 -7.91 16.00
C ALA A 72 -16.95 -7.80 15.28
N CYS A 73 -17.24 -6.65 14.68
CA CYS A 73 -18.53 -6.39 14.02
C CYS A 73 -18.75 -7.16 12.71
N GLY A 74 -17.70 -7.74 12.11
CA GLY A 74 -17.79 -8.57 10.91
C GLY A 74 -17.91 -7.80 9.58
N LEU A 75 -17.80 -6.47 9.56
CA LEU A 75 -17.93 -5.68 8.34
C LEU A 75 -16.70 -5.84 7.42
N CYS A 76 -15.50 -5.88 7.99
CA CYS A 76 -14.25 -5.97 7.20
C CYS A 76 -14.13 -7.27 6.39
N PRO A 77 -14.41 -8.49 6.90
CA PRO A 77 -14.42 -9.68 6.06
C PRO A 77 -15.53 -9.67 5.01
N THR A 78 -16.70 -9.07 5.34
CA THR A 78 -17.84 -9.00 4.41
C THR A 78 -17.54 -8.12 3.20
N VAL A 79 -16.84 -6.99 3.39
CA VAL A 79 -16.51 -6.05 2.29
C VAL A 79 -15.29 -6.49 1.51
N CYS A 80 -14.51 -7.44 2.01
CA CYS A 80 -13.24 -7.83 1.40
C CYS A 80 -13.44 -8.55 0.06
N PRO A 81 -12.99 -7.97 -1.08
CA PRO A 81 -13.17 -8.61 -2.39
C PRO A 81 -12.31 -9.87 -2.57
N ALA A 82 -11.21 -9.98 -1.80
CA ALA A 82 -10.30 -11.12 -1.87
C ALA A 82 -10.60 -12.21 -0.83
N ASN A 83 -11.58 -12.00 0.06
CA ASN A 83 -11.91 -12.92 1.17
C ASN A 83 -10.67 -13.34 1.97
N CYS A 84 -9.78 -12.40 2.25
CA CYS A 84 -8.51 -12.66 2.92
C CYS A 84 -8.55 -12.43 4.44
N ILE A 85 -9.69 -12.00 4.99
CA ILE A 85 -9.87 -11.69 6.41
C ILE A 85 -10.71 -12.77 7.07
N LYS A 86 -10.18 -13.37 8.13
CA LYS A 86 -10.89 -14.31 8.99
C LYS A 86 -11.13 -13.66 10.34
N LEU A 87 -12.38 -13.63 10.78
CA LEU A 87 -12.79 -13.06 12.03
C LEU A 87 -13.69 -14.03 12.79
N VAL A 88 -13.35 -14.32 14.04
CA VAL A 88 -14.22 -15.04 14.97
C VAL A 88 -14.50 -14.11 16.14
N PRO A 89 -15.76 -13.70 16.36
CA PRO A 89 -16.12 -12.86 17.48
C PRO A 89 -16.11 -13.64 18.80
N GLY A 90 -15.74 -12.97 19.87
CA GLY A 90 -15.91 -13.42 21.26
C GLY A 90 -16.60 -12.34 22.08
N GLU A 91 -17.01 -12.69 23.28
CA GLU A 91 -17.58 -11.79 24.28
C GLU A 91 -16.82 -11.98 25.59
N ASP A 92 -16.51 -10.90 26.27
CA ASP A 92 -15.91 -10.95 27.59
C ASP A 92 -17.00 -11.04 28.69
N GLU A 93 -16.58 -11.20 29.93
CA GLU A 93 -17.50 -11.34 31.09
C GLU A 93 -18.39 -10.10 31.30
N GLU A 94 -17.96 -8.97 30.74
CA GLU A 94 -18.70 -7.69 30.81
C GLU A 94 -19.68 -7.52 29.62
N GLY A 95 -19.72 -8.49 28.69
CA GLY A 95 -20.57 -8.45 27.51
C GLY A 95 -19.99 -7.60 26.35
N ASN A 96 -18.73 -7.16 26.44
CA ASN A 96 -18.10 -6.45 25.36
C ASN A 96 -17.63 -7.45 24.28
N ARG A 97 -17.82 -7.10 23.03
CA ARG A 97 -17.38 -7.92 21.91
C ARG A 97 -15.93 -7.62 21.57
N TYR A 98 -15.17 -8.68 21.32
CA TYR A 98 -13.79 -8.59 20.87
C TYR A 98 -13.46 -9.68 19.84
N PRO A 99 -12.41 -9.55 19.01
CA PRO A 99 -12.00 -10.60 18.10
C PRO A 99 -11.26 -11.71 18.86
N LEU A 100 -11.85 -12.89 18.92
CA LEU A 100 -11.18 -14.09 19.44
C LEU A 100 -10.10 -14.58 18.48
N VAL A 101 -10.41 -14.51 17.18
CA VAL A 101 -9.47 -14.76 16.08
C VAL A 101 -9.64 -13.63 15.09
N PHE A 102 -8.54 -13.01 14.71
CA PHE A 102 -8.47 -12.05 13.62
C PHE A 102 -7.20 -12.38 12.81
N GLU A 103 -7.36 -12.77 11.59
CA GLU A 103 -6.27 -13.13 10.70
C GLU A 103 -6.48 -12.45 9.34
N ILE A 104 -5.39 -11.95 8.77
CA ILE A 104 -5.36 -11.42 7.40
C ILE A 104 -4.33 -12.21 6.60
N ASP A 105 -4.74 -12.82 5.50
CA ASP A 105 -3.84 -13.40 4.51
C ASP A 105 -3.35 -12.27 3.58
N GLU A 106 -2.23 -11.64 3.94
CA GLU A 106 -1.61 -10.54 3.19
C GLU A 106 -1.18 -10.96 1.79
N PHE A 107 -0.95 -12.27 1.57
CA PHE A 107 -0.59 -12.78 0.25
C PHE A 107 -1.78 -12.78 -0.73
N ARG A 108 -3.01 -12.91 -0.22
CA ARG A 108 -4.24 -12.78 -1.03
C ARG A 108 -4.75 -11.35 -1.11
N CYS A 109 -4.32 -10.50 -0.20
CA CYS A 109 -4.79 -9.14 -0.10
C CYS A 109 -4.42 -8.34 -1.35
N ILE A 110 -5.34 -7.53 -1.86
CA ILE A 110 -5.12 -6.60 -2.96
C ILE A 110 -4.90 -5.15 -2.49
N PHE A 111 -4.79 -4.95 -1.19
CA PHE A 111 -4.54 -3.63 -0.57
C PHE A 111 -5.53 -2.54 -1.02
N CYS A 112 -6.80 -2.89 -1.21
CA CYS A 112 -7.84 -1.95 -1.67
C CYS A 112 -8.25 -0.91 -0.62
N GLY A 113 -8.06 -1.21 0.69
CA GLY A 113 -8.38 -0.31 1.80
C GLY A 113 -9.84 -0.33 2.27
N TYR A 114 -10.73 -1.11 1.65
CA TYR A 114 -12.16 -1.13 2.03
C TYR A 114 -12.38 -1.59 3.47
N CYS A 115 -11.54 -2.45 4.02
CA CYS A 115 -11.60 -2.87 5.42
C CYS A 115 -11.40 -1.69 6.38
N GLN A 116 -10.52 -0.75 6.03
CA GLN A 116 -10.32 0.49 6.80
C GLN A 116 -11.53 1.42 6.67
N GLU A 117 -12.04 1.61 5.45
CA GLU A 117 -13.14 2.54 5.17
C GLU A 117 -14.45 2.11 5.86
N VAL A 118 -14.69 0.79 5.96
CA VAL A 118 -15.93 0.26 6.55
C VAL A 118 -15.87 0.12 8.07
N CYS A 119 -14.69 0.25 8.68
CA CYS A 119 -14.52 0.02 10.12
C CYS A 119 -15.12 1.17 10.96
N PRO A 120 -16.19 0.93 11.76
CA PRO A 120 -16.80 1.99 12.55
C PRO A 120 -15.94 2.46 13.73
N GLU A 121 -15.05 1.57 14.21
CA GLU A 121 -14.14 1.85 15.33
C GLU A 121 -12.78 2.35 14.87
N GLU A 122 -12.57 2.51 13.55
CA GLU A 122 -11.26 2.85 12.99
C GLU A 122 -10.14 1.96 13.55
N ALA A 123 -10.47 0.68 13.79
CA ALA A 123 -9.55 -0.25 14.43
C ALA A 123 -8.48 -0.80 13.49
N ILE A 124 -8.84 -1.01 12.21
CA ILE A 124 -7.93 -1.52 11.19
C ILE A 124 -7.47 -0.39 10.26
N HIS A 125 -6.15 -0.30 10.10
CA HIS A 125 -5.52 0.67 9.21
C HIS A 125 -4.63 0.00 8.18
N VAL A 126 -4.57 0.58 6.99
CA VAL A 126 -3.63 0.21 5.93
C VAL A 126 -2.44 1.15 6.02
N GLY A 127 -1.31 0.62 6.47
CA GLY A 127 -0.09 1.39 6.69
C GLY A 127 0.64 1.77 5.41
N ARG A 128 1.84 2.32 5.54
CA ARG A 128 2.70 2.70 4.42
C ARG A 128 3.80 1.69 4.13
N HIS A 129 4.00 0.72 5.01
CA HIS A 129 5.04 -0.29 4.86
C HIS A 129 4.76 -1.21 3.67
N TYR A 130 5.78 -1.42 2.83
CA TYR A 130 5.71 -2.25 1.63
C TYR A 130 6.79 -3.33 1.56
N GLU A 131 7.79 -3.28 2.45
CA GLU A 131 8.88 -4.25 2.50
C GLU A 131 8.42 -5.52 3.22
N ASN A 132 7.46 -6.20 2.62
CA ASN A 132 6.82 -7.39 3.15
C ASN A 132 7.29 -8.60 2.36
N SER A 133 8.28 -9.33 2.90
CA SER A 133 8.83 -10.53 2.28
C SER A 133 8.98 -11.63 3.31
N GLU A 134 8.55 -12.84 2.96
CA GLU A 134 8.61 -14.02 3.81
C GLU A 134 9.10 -15.23 3.01
N TYR A 135 9.70 -16.20 3.67
CA TYR A 135 10.18 -17.43 3.03
C TYR A 135 9.08 -18.47 2.81
N SER A 136 7.97 -18.37 3.57
CA SER A 136 6.85 -19.29 3.50
C SER A 136 5.53 -18.53 3.39
N ARG A 137 4.50 -19.21 2.89
CA ARG A 137 3.16 -18.63 2.77
C ARG A 137 2.53 -18.34 4.14
N GLU A 138 2.83 -19.19 5.12
CA GLU A 138 2.30 -19.05 6.49
C GLU A 138 2.75 -17.74 7.12
N GLY A 139 3.95 -17.25 6.78
CA GLY A 139 4.47 -15.97 7.25
C GLY A 139 3.67 -14.75 6.77
N PHE A 140 2.85 -14.90 5.71
CA PHE A 140 1.95 -13.84 5.24
C PHE A 140 0.58 -13.85 5.91
N VAL A 141 0.29 -14.80 6.79
CA VAL A 141 -0.93 -14.79 7.60
C VAL A 141 -0.64 -13.99 8.88
N TYR A 142 -1.16 -12.78 8.92
CA TYR A 142 -1.00 -11.88 10.06
C TYR A 142 -2.11 -12.12 11.06
N ASP A 143 -1.75 -12.62 12.22
CA ASP A 143 -2.66 -12.78 13.35
C ASP A 143 -2.90 -11.45 14.09
N LEU A 144 -3.85 -11.44 15.01
CA LEU A 144 -4.21 -10.27 15.79
C LEU A 144 -3.01 -9.66 16.53
N GLN A 145 -2.13 -10.52 17.09
CA GLN A 145 -0.99 -10.07 17.87
C GLN A 145 0.02 -9.32 16.98
N ARG A 146 0.34 -9.91 15.81
CA ARG A 146 1.24 -9.29 14.83
C ARG A 146 0.69 -7.96 14.30
N LEU A 147 -0.64 -7.88 14.09
CA LEU A 147 -1.28 -6.65 13.65
C LEU A 147 -1.27 -5.54 14.73
N MET A 148 -1.26 -5.91 16.02
CA MET A 148 -1.18 -4.97 17.14
C MET A 148 0.26 -4.61 17.52
N ASP A 149 1.26 -5.41 17.11
CA ASP A 149 2.66 -5.18 17.48
C ASP A 149 3.19 -3.91 16.82
N GLN A 150 3.23 -2.84 17.60
CA GLN A 150 3.71 -1.52 17.15
C GLN A 150 5.24 -1.43 17.07
N THR A 151 5.95 -2.43 17.61
CA THR A 151 7.42 -2.48 17.53
C THR A 151 7.92 -3.08 16.22
N HIS A 152 7.01 -3.71 15.46
CA HIS A 152 7.35 -4.22 14.14
C HIS A 152 7.72 -3.07 13.19
N PRO A 153 8.76 -3.21 12.34
CA PRO A 153 9.20 -2.15 11.40
C PRO A 153 8.09 -1.58 10.51
N VAL A 154 7.00 -2.33 10.33
CA VAL A 154 5.76 -1.87 9.69
C VAL A 154 5.17 -0.62 10.35
N CYS A 155 5.38 -0.44 11.65
CA CYS A 155 4.77 0.63 12.43
C CYS A 155 5.63 1.90 12.51
N GLU A 156 6.94 1.81 12.28
CA GLU A 156 7.86 2.95 12.40
C GLU A 156 7.60 4.07 11.36
N MET A 157 6.90 3.75 10.28
CA MET A 157 6.60 4.72 9.20
C MET A 157 5.22 5.38 9.34
N TRP A 158 4.50 5.12 10.42
CA TRP A 158 3.23 5.77 10.69
C TRP A 158 3.34 6.64 11.93
N ASP A 159 3.21 7.93 11.72
CA ASP A 159 3.07 8.91 12.78
C ASP A 159 1.58 9.23 12.93
N PRO A 160 0.97 8.95 14.12
CA PRO A 160 -0.42 9.32 14.37
C PRO A 160 -0.63 10.83 14.36
N GLU A 161 0.42 11.63 14.61
CA GLU A 161 0.37 13.08 14.58
C GLU A 161 0.58 13.66 13.17
N ASP A 162 1.18 12.87 12.25
CA ASP A 162 1.28 13.18 10.81
C ASP A 162 0.57 12.14 9.95
N PRO A 163 -0.78 12.13 9.92
CA PRO A 163 -1.55 11.20 9.09
C PRO A 163 -1.34 11.42 7.59
N LYS A 164 -0.69 12.51 7.20
CA LYS A 164 -0.43 12.87 5.79
C LYS A 164 1.00 12.55 5.37
N GLY A 165 1.91 12.27 6.33
CA GLY A 165 3.31 11.89 6.11
C GLY A 165 3.99 12.81 5.12
N GLN A 166 4.31 14.00 5.56
CA GLN A 166 5.16 14.91 4.77
C GLN A 166 6.62 14.56 4.95
#